data_b8b2d5f67a4744d1bdf1758654273a78
#
_entry.id   b8b2d5f67a4744d1bdf1758654273a78
#
_cell.length_a   1.000
_cell.length_b   1.000
_cell.length_c   1.000
_cell.angle_alpha   90.00
_cell.angle_beta   90.00
_cell.angle_gamma   90.00
#
_symmetry.space_group_name_H-M   'P 1'
#
loop_
_entity.id
_entity.type
_entity.pdbx_description
1 polymer ?
#
loop_
_entity_poly.entity_id
_entity_poly.type
_entity_poly.pdbx_seq_one_letter_code
_entity_poly.pdbx_strand_id
1 'polypeptide(L)'
;KDPDQSDVDRMFADFVPLQLDCLRKYTTLLPGVAEVTQRLQKQGIKLGSTTGFVRSMVDILEEDAAKQGYKPDASVAGDEVTNGARPSPHMVYKNLDLLNITPIHSVIKVDDTISGVGEAVNAGCWGVGVTRYSNYMYVDTPEDGEKLSDEEIAKRKAKTHDLLEKAGAHYVIDSLADIEPVVEDVNQRLARGE
;
A
#
# COMPACT_ATOMS: atom_id res chain seq x y z
N LYS A 1 -17.31 -30.02 1.00
CA LYS A 1 -16.65 -29.85 2.30
C LYS A 1 -16.02 -28.48 2.31
N ASP A 2 -16.28 -27.71 3.36
CA ASP A 2 -15.60 -26.43 3.52
C ASP A 2 -14.10 -26.69 3.77
N PRO A 3 -13.20 -25.84 3.26
CA PRO A 3 -11.77 -26.00 3.48
C PRO A 3 -11.44 -25.87 4.99
N ASP A 4 -10.55 -26.71 5.47
CA ASP A 4 -10.01 -26.62 6.83
C ASP A 4 -8.59 -26.00 6.84
N GLN A 5 -8.02 -25.78 8.03
CA GLN A 5 -6.72 -25.14 8.16
C GLN A 5 -5.62 -25.90 7.41
N SER A 6 -5.69 -27.21 7.34
CA SER A 6 -4.69 -28.02 6.61
C SER A 6 -4.78 -27.82 5.10
N ASP A 7 -5.96 -27.53 4.58
CA ASP A 7 -6.15 -27.18 3.16
C ASP A 7 -5.53 -25.80 2.86
N VAL A 8 -5.73 -24.83 3.75
CA VAL A 8 -5.14 -23.48 3.65
C VAL A 8 -3.60 -23.57 3.70
N ASP A 9 -3.06 -24.31 4.67
CA ASP A 9 -1.61 -24.46 4.85
C ASP A 9 -0.96 -25.11 3.63
N ARG A 10 -1.59 -26.13 3.05
CA ARG A 10 -1.13 -26.79 1.82
C ARG A 10 -1.15 -25.84 0.64
N MET A 11 -2.27 -25.11 0.43
CA MET A 11 -2.39 -24.14 -0.66
C MET A 11 -1.34 -23.05 -0.54
N PHE A 12 -1.08 -22.57 0.66
CA PHE A 12 -0.06 -21.54 0.92
C PHE A 12 1.35 -22.08 0.65
N ALA A 13 1.64 -23.32 1.06
CA ALA A 13 2.92 -23.96 0.78
C ALA A 13 3.19 -24.15 -0.72
N ASP A 14 2.16 -24.39 -1.53
CA ASP A 14 2.28 -24.49 -2.98
C ASP A 14 2.34 -23.12 -3.66
N PHE A 15 1.63 -22.12 -3.12
CA PHE A 15 1.51 -20.78 -3.69
C PHE A 15 2.82 -19.97 -3.59
N VAL A 16 3.51 -20.02 -2.43
CA VAL A 16 4.72 -19.23 -2.19
C VAL A 16 5.83 -19.51 -3.21
N PRO A 17 6.21 -20.76 -3.52
CA PRO A 17 7.20 -21.05 -4.54
C PRO A 17 6.81 -20.56 -5.94
N LEU A 18 5.53 -20.73 -6.33
CA LEU A 18 5.03 -20.25 -7.62
C LEU A 18 5.13 -18.74 -7.74
N GLN A 19 4.80 -18.03 -6.67
CA GLN A 19 4.92 -16.57 -6.63
C GLN A 19 6.37 -16.11 -6.73
N LEU A 20 7.29 -16.73 -5.99
CA LEU A 20 8.72 -16.41 -6.04
C LEU A 20 9.30 -16.59 -7.46
N ASP A 21 8.89 -17.63 -8.19
CA ASP A 21 9.36 -17.90 -9.54
C ASP A 21 8.93 -16.83 -10.57
N CYS A 22 7.78 -16.19 -10.37
CA CYS A 22 7.25 -15.20 -11.30
C CYS A 22 7.47 -13.75 -10.85
N LEU A 23 7.71 -13.50 -9.56
CA LEU A 23 7.66 -12.17 -8.94
C LEU A 23 8.55 -11.14 -9.64
N ARG A 24 9.79 -11.51 -9.99
CA ARG A 24 10.74 -10.59 -10.66
C ARG A 24 10.27 -10.07 -12.03
N LYS A 25 9.26 -10.69 -12.63
CA LYS A 25 8.67 -10.22 -13.89
C LYS A 25 7.70 -9.04 -13.68
N TYR A 26 7.29 -8.80 -12.42
CA TYR A 26 6.25 -7.84 -12.05
C TYR A 26 6.72 -6.84 -10.99
N THR A 27 8.02 -6.48 -11.02
CA THR A 27 8.65 -5.57 -10.05
C THR A 27 8.78 -4.14 -10.57
N THR A 28 8.22 -3.84 -11.75
CA THR A 28 8.25 -2.48 -12.30
C THR A 28 7.46 -1.53 -11.41
N LEU A 29 8.09 -0.42 -11.02
CA LEU A 29 7.42 0.61 -10.23
C LEU A 29 6.32 1.29 -11.04
N LEU A 30 5.25 1.65 -10.37
CA LEU A 30 4.21 2.50 -10.94
C LEU A 30 4.77 3.90 -11.24
N PRO A 31 4.23 4.58 -12.28
CA PRO A 31 4.71 5.91 -12.68
C PRO A 31 4.70 6.92 -11.53
N GLY A 32 5.77 7.69 -11.40
CA GLY A 32 5.91 8.77 -10.42
C GLY A 32 6.23 8.34 -8.99
N VAL A 33 6.24 7.03 -8.69
CA VAL A 33 6.48 6.53 -7.31
C VAL A 33 7.89 6.86 -6.84
N ALA A 34 8.92 6.59 -7.64
CA ALA A 34 10.30 6.88 -7.25
C ALA A 34 10.52 8.38 -7.02
N GLU A 35 10.02 9.22 -7.92
CA GLU A 35 10.19 10.67 -7.86
C GLU A 35 9.52 11.29 -6.64
N VAL A 36 8.25 10.93 -6.37
CA VAL A 36 7.51 11.50 -5.24
C VAL A 36 8.09 11.03 -3.91
N THR A 37 8.41 9.76 -3.77
CA THR A 37 8.97 9.23 -2.52
C THR A 37 10.35 9.82 -2.21
N GLN A 38 11.20 10.02 -3.22
CA GLN A 38 12.48 10.72 -3.04
C GLN A 38 12.30 12.19 -2.65
N ARG A 39 11.26 12.88 -3.18
CA ARG A 39 10.96 14.28 -2.75
C ARG A 39 10.51 14.31 -1.30
N LEU A 40 9.65 13.40 -0.88
CA LEU A 40 9.21 13.29 0.52
C LEU A 40 10.38 13.01 1.47
N GLN A 41 11.27 12.07 1.11
CA GLN A 41 12.47 11.79 1.92
C GLN A 41 13.41 13.00 2.02
N LYS A 42 13.58 13.78 0.94
CA LYS A 42 14.36 15.04 0.96
C LYS A 42 13.75 16.10 1.89
N GLN A 43 12.44 16.05 2.15
CA GLN A 43 11.75 16.88 3.12
C GLN A 43 11.85 16.35 4.56
N GLY A 44 12.54 15.21 4.77
CA GLY A 44 12.69 14.58 6.08
C GLY A 44 11.54 13.64 6.46
N ILE A 45 10.60 13.38 5.56
CA ILE A 45 9.51 12.43 5.77
C ILE A 45 10.07 11.00 5.69
N LYS A 46 9.78 10.19 6.70
CA LYS A 46 10.15 8.79 6.72
C LYS A 46 9.17 7.94 5.93
N LEU A 47 9.70 6.96 5.21
CA LEU A 47 8.91 6.03 4.41
C LEU A 47 8.94 4.64 5.05
N GLY A 48 7.77 4.13 5.42
CA GLY A 48 7.57 2.74 5.80
C GLY A 48 6.74 2.00 4.76
N SER A 49 6.97 0.71 4.57
CA SER A 49 6.07 -0.13 3.78
C SER A 49 5.48 -1.26 4.60
N THR A 50 4.23 -1.62 4.30
CA THR A 50 3.55 -2.80 4.83
C THR A 50 3.03 -3.63 3.66
N THR A 51 3.09 -4.94 3.77
CA THR A 51 2.60 -5.84 2.73
C THR A 51 2.11 -7.17 3.30
N GLY A 52 1.12 -7.78 2.65
CA GLY A 52 0.69 -9.14 2.95
C GLY A 52 1.65 -10.22 2.43
N PHE A 53 2.67 -9.87 1.67
CA PHE A 53 3.71 -10.81 1.24
C PHE A 53 4.58 -11.26 2.40
N VAL A 54 5.19 -12.45 2.27
CA VAL A 54 6.18 -12.95 3.22
C VAL A 54 7.54 -12.28 2.99
N ARG A 55 8.40 -12.27 3.99
CA ARG A 55 9.71 -11.59 3.95
C ARG A 55 10.55 -11.97 2.73
N SER A 56 10.58 -13.24 2.35
CA SER A 56 11.35 -13.71 1.18
C SER A 56 10.89 -13.09 -0.16
N MET A 57 9.61 -12.75 -0.27
CA MET A 57 9.07 -12.02 -1.44
C MET A 57 9.44 -10.54 -1.36
N VAL A 58 9.32 -9.95 -0.17
CA VAL A 58 9.63 -8.53 0.06
C VAL A 58 11.10 -8.23 -0.25
N ASP A 59 12.02 -9.11 0.12
CA ASP A 59 13.46 -8.95 -0.17
C ASP A 59 13.73 -8.83 -1.68
N ILE A 60 13.01 -9.61 -2.49
CA ILE A 60 13.10 -9.53 -3.97
C ILE A 60 12.54 -8.17 -4.46
N LEU A 61 11.39 -7.77 -3.94
CA LEU A 61 10.74 -6.51 -4.34
C LEU A 61 11.58 -5.31 -3.96
N GLU A 62 12.15 -5.29 -2.77
CA GLU A 62 13.02 -4.21 -2.29
C GLU A 62 14.31 -4.09 -3.11
N GLU A 63 14.94 -5.22 -3.44
CA GLU A 63 16.11 -5.23 -4.30
C GLU A 63 15.82 -4.59 -5.67
N ASP A 64 14.72 -4.99 -6.30
CA ASP A 64 14.36 -4.51 -7.63
C ASP A 64 13.80 -3.08 -7.60
N ALA A 65 13.03 -2.71 -6.58
CA ALA A 65 12.53 -1.36 -6.38
C ALA A 65 13.66 -0.35 -6.11
N ALA A 66 14.67 -0.75 -5.34
CA ALA A 66 15.84 0.09 -5.07
C ALA A 66 16.63 0.43 -6.35
N LYS A 67 16.74 -0.52 -7.29
CA LYS A 67 17.36 -0.29 -8.61
C LYS A 67 16.58 0.76 -9.43
N GLN A 68 15.29 0.90 -9.18
CA GLN A 68 14.39 1.83 -9.85
C GLN A 68 14.20 3.15 -9.08
N GLY A 69 14.88 3.30 -7.93
CA GLY A 69 14.89 4.55 -7.16
C GLY A 69 13.91 4.62 -6.00
N TYR A 70 13.18 3.54 -5.68
CA TYR A 70 12.34 3.45 -4.49
C TYR A 70 13.04 2.64 -3.39
N LYS A 71 13.27 3.27 -2.25
CA LYS A 71 13.85 2.62 -1.07
C LYS A 71 13.19 3.14 0.19
N PRO A 72 12.28 2.39 0.82
CA PRO A 72 11.70 2.78 2.11
C PRO A 72 12.77 2.74 3.22
N ASP A 73 12.56 3.53 4.28
CA ASP A 73 13.42 3.55 5.46
C ASP A 73 13.19 2.31 6.35
N ALA A 74 11.99 1.71 6.26
CA ALA A 74 11.65 0.42 6.89
C ALA A 74 10.57 -0.30 6.09
N SER A 75 10.50 -1.62 6.23
CA SER A 75 9.43 -2.44 5.68
C SER A 75 9.03 -3.56 6.62
N VAL A 76 7.75 -3.92 6.60
CA VAL A 76 7.19 -5.01 7.41
C VAL A 76 6.37 -5.93 6.52
N ALA A 77 6.78 -7.20 6.48
CA ALA A 77 6.10 -8.28 5.77
C ALA A 77 4.98 -8.89 6.63
N GLY A 78 4.02 -9.56 5.99
CA GLY A 78 2.86 -10.15 6.65
C GLY A 78 3.19 -11.25 7.65
N ASP A 79 4.28 -11.98 7.44
CA ASP A 79 4.79 -13.04 8.32
C ASP A 79 5.66 -12.50 9.49
N GLU A 80 5.87 -11.21 9.57
CA GLU A 80 6.64 -10.58 10.63
C GLU A 80 5.78 -10.07 11.79
N VAL A 81 4.47 -10.24 11.73
CA VAL A 81 3.51 -9.87 12.78
C VAL A 81 2.71 -11.09 13.22
N THR A 82 2.60 -11.29 14.53
CA THR A 82 1.95 -12.48 15.11
C THR A 82 0.44 -12.33 15.26
N ASN A 83 -0.08 -11.12 15.26
CA ASN A 83 -1.48 -10.82 15.56
C ASN A 83 -2.33 -10.54 14.31
N GLY A 84 -1.96 -11.11 13.19
CA GLY A 84 -2.71 -11.05 11.95
C GLY A 84 -2.32 -9.90 11.03
N ALA A 85 -2.55 -10.15 9.74
CA ALA A 85 -2.38 -9.18 8.67
C ALA A 85 -3.58 -8.20 8.60
N ARG A 86 -3.54 -7.33 7.60
CA ARG A 86 -4.62 -6.36 7.32
C ARG A 86 -6.02 -6.98 7.41
N PRO A 87 -6.98 -6.27 7.97
CA PRO A 87 -6.95 -4.86 8.41
C PRO A 87 -6.42 -4.62 9.83
N SER A 88 -5.75 -5.61 10.47
CA SER A 88 -5.11 -5.42 11.77
C SER A 88 -3.95 -4.43 11.67
N PRO A 89 -3.75 -3.50 12.63
CA PRO A 89 -2.81 -2.39 12.49
C PRO A 89 -1.35 -2.73 12.85
N HIS A 90 -1.05 -4.00 13.11
CA HIS A 90 0.23 -4.41 13.71
C HIS A 90 1.44 -4.15 12.81
N MET A 91 1.30 -4.24 11.48
CA MET A 91 2.40 -3.89 10.58
C MET A 91 2.69 -2.38 10.58
N VAL A 92 1.66 -1.53 10.70
CA VAL A 92 1.86 -0.09 10.88
C VAL A 92 2.60 0.18 12.17
N TYR A 93 2.15 -0.37 13.29
CA TYR A 93 2.80 -0.17 14.60
C TYR A 93 4.25 -0.65 14.61
N LYS A 94 4.55 -1.79 13.98
CA LYS A 94 5.91 -2.29 13.86
C LYS A 94 6.79 -1.35 13.01
N ASN A 95 6.26 -0.78 11.91
CA ASN A 95 6.96 0.24 11.14
C ASN A 95 7.26 1.49 11.97
N LEU A 96 6.30 1.96 12.77
CA LEU A 96 6.50 3.13 13.63
C LEU A 96 7.62 2.91 14.66
N ASP A 97 7.66 1.72 15.25
CA ASP A 97 8.74 1.33 16.16
C ASP A 97 10.10 1.33 15.45
N LEU A 98 10.20 0.68 14.28
CA LEU A 98 11.41 0.64 13.47
C LEU A 98 11.89 2.03 13.03
N LEU A 99 10.97 2.93 12.72
CA LEU A 99 11.26 4.28 12.26
C LEU A 99 11.41 5.30 13.38
N ASN A 100 11.10 4.90 14.62
CA ASN A 100 11.03 5.77 15.81
C ASN A 100 10.10 6.97 15.58
N ILE A 101 8.88 6.70 15.08
CA ILE A 101 7.86 7.72 14.76
C ILE A 101 6.78 7.77 15.84
N THR A 102 6.53 8.95 16.33
CA THR A 102 5.41 9.35 17.19
C THR A 102 5.05 10.79 16.90
N PRO A 103 3.82 11.22 17.08
CA PRO A 103 2.60 10.47 17.41
C PRO A 103 1.93 9.86 16.17
N ILE A 104 0.97 8.95 16.36
CA ILE A 104 0.28 8.24 15.28
C ILE A 104 -0.44 9.16 14.28
N HIS A 105 -0.99 10.28 14.74
CA HIS A 105 -1.66 11.25 13.86
C HIS A 105 -0.70 12.02 12.92
N SER A 106 0.63 11.87 13.07
CA SER A 106 1.60 12.34 12.08
C SER A 106 1.85 11.35 10.94
N VAL A 107 1.10 10.25 10.90
CA VAL A 107 1.30 9.15 9.95
C VAL A 107 0.22 9.14 8.88
N ILE A 108 0.65 9.02 7.63
CA ILE A 108 -0.22 8.80 6.47
C ILE A 108 0.02 7.37 5.97
N LYS A 109 -1.03 6.56 5.91
CA LYS A 109 -1.00 5.23 5.30
C LYS A 109 -1.71 5.28 3.95
N VAL A 110 -0.98 4.98 2.90
CA VAL A 110 -1.50 4.91 1.52
C VAL A 110 -1.72 3.46 1.14
N ASP A 111 -2.88 3.15 0.59
CA ASP A 111 -3.19 1.80 0.11
C ASP A 111 -4.23 1.81 -1.01
N ASP A 112 -4.25 0.78 -1.84
CA ASP A 112 -5.18 0.60 -2.96
C ASP A 112 -6.31 -0.39 -2.65
N THR A 113 -6.35 -0.93 -1.42
CA THR A 113 -7.31 -1.96 -1.00
C THR A 113 -8.15 -1.54 0.20
N ILE A 114 -9.37 -2.09 0.29
CA ILE A 114 -10.26 -1.94 1.47
C ILE A 114 -9.54 -2.38 2.75
N SER A 115 -8.81 -3.49 2.69
CA SER A 115 -8.10 -4.03 3.85
C SER A 115 -6.94 -3.14 4.29
N GLY A 116 -6.23 -2.52 3.36
CA GLY A 116 -5.14 -1.60 3.67
C GLY A 116 -5.61 -0.23 4.17
N VAL A 117 -6.72 0.29 3.63
CA VAL A 117 -7.41 1.46 4.21
C VAL A 117 -7.92 1.13 5.61
N GLY A 118 -8.52 -0.06 5.80
CA GLY A 118 -8.94 -0.54 7.12
C GLY A 118 -7.77 -0.66 8.12
N GLU A 119 -6.57 -1.03 7.66
CA GLU A 119 -5.35 -1.01 8.48
C GLU A 119 -5.04 0.41 8.98
N ALA A 120 -5.16 1.43 8.12
CA ALA A 120 -4.96 2.83 8.51
C ALA A 120 -5.98 3.29 9.58
N VAL A 121 -7.27 3.01 9.34
CA VAL A 121 -8.36 3.34 10.25
C VAL A 121 -8.15 2.68 11.61
N ASN A 122 -7.84 1.39 11.62
CA ASN A 122 -7.61 0.63 12.86
C ASN A 122 -6.32 1.06 13.57
N ALA A 123 -5.32 1.56 12.84
CA ALA A 123 -4.12 2.13 13.41
C ALA A 123 -4.36 3.51 14.05
N GLY A 124 -5.38 4.23 13.62
CA GLY A 124 -5.66 5.61 14.05
C GLY A 124 -4.81 6.65 13.33
N CYS A 125 -4.34 6.36 12.10
CA CYS A 125 -3.59 7.29 11.26
C CYS A 125 -4.43 7.77 10.07
N TRP A 126 -3.91 8.71 9.29
CA TRP A 126 -4.57 9.19 8.08
C TRP A 126 -4.54 8.10 6.99
N GLY A 127 -5.72 7.63 6.58
CA GLY A 127 -5.87 6.68 5.48
C GLY A 127 -6.06 7.39 4.15
N VAL A 128 -5.24 7.01 3.16
CA VAL A 128 -5.33 7.50 1.78
C VAL A 128 -5.56 6.33 0.85
N GLY A 129 -6.66 6.37 0.11
CA GLY A 129 -6.98 5.39 -0.92
C GLY A 129 -6.37 5.80 -2.28
N VAL A 130 -5.88 4.82 -3.06
CA VAL A 130 -5.39 5.03 -4.43
C VAL A 130 -6.29 4.30 -5.42
N THR A 131 -6.80 5.00 -6.45
CA THR A 131 -7.78 4.44 -7.37
C THR A 131 -7.17 3.79 -8.61
N ARG A 132 -6.29 4.49 -9.33
CA ARG A 132 -5.89 4.13 -10.69
C ARG A 132 -5.23 2.76 -10.83
N TYR A 133 -4.49 2.33 -9.84
CA TYR A 133 -3.77 1.06 -9.85
C TYR A 133 -4.31 0.06 -8.83
N SER A 134 -5.51 0.31 -8.33
CA SER A 134 -6.21 -0.58 -7.42
C SER A 134 -6.70 -1.85 -8.12
N ASN A 135 -6.73 -2.96 -7.38
CA ASN A 135 -7.33 -4.21 -7.81
C ASN A 135 -8.80 -4.05 -8.23
N TYR A 136 -9.50 -3.05 -7.68
CA TYR A 136 -10.91 -2.75 -8.01
C TYR A 136 -11.08 -2.09 -9.37
N MET A 137 -9.99 -1.73 -10.04
CA MET A 137 -10.02 -1.33 -11.45
C MET A 137 -10.23 -2.53 -12.40
N TYR A 138 -10.01 -3.76 -11.91
CA TYR A 138 -10.14 -4.99 -12.69
C TYR A 138 -9.33 -4.92 -13.99
N VAL A 139 -8.07 -4.55 -13.88
CA VAL A 139 -7.09 -4.45 -14.96
C VAL A 139 -5.93 -5.37 -14.61
N ASP A 140 -5.64 -6.33 -15.47
CA ASP A 140 -4.63 -7.34 -15.19
C ASP A 140 -3.21 -6.82 -15.38
N THR A 141 -3.01 -5.93 -16.36
CA THR A 141 -1.72 -5.29 -16.63
C THR A 141 -1.88 -3.79 -16.89
N PRO A 142 -0.83 -2.95 -16.67
CA PRO A 142 -0.86 -1.54 -17.06
C PRO A 142 -1.24 -1.32 -18.53
N GLU A 143 -0.72 -2.19 -19.42
CA GLU A 143 -0.99 -2.14 -20.86
C GLU A 143 -2.46 -2.43 -21.20
N ASP A 144 -3.13 -3.28 -20.43
CA ASP A 144 -4.57 -3.51 -20.58
C ASP A 144 -5.37 -2.30 -20.08
N GLY A 145 -4.86 -1.60 -19.07
CA GLY A 145 -5.42 -0.32 -18.61
C GLY A 145 -5.38 0.77 -19.68
N GLU A 146 -4.31 0.82 -20.48
CA GLU A 146 -4.17 1.79 -21.59
C GLU A 146 -5.13 1.54 -22.75
N LYS A 147 -5.68 0.32 -22.87
CA LYS A 147 -6.65 -0.04 -23.91
C LYS A 147 -8.11 0.36 -23.55
N LEU A 148 -8.36 0.71 -22.30
CA LEU A 148 -9.68 1.14 -21.86
C LEU A 148 -9.99 2.55 -22.39
N SER A 149 -11.26 2.81 -22.70
CA SER A 149 -11.70 4.16 -22.99
C SER A 149 -11.67 5.05 -21.75
N ASP A 150 -11.51 6.36 -21.94
CA ASP A 150 -11.54 7.34 -20.85
C ASP A 150 -12.83 7.24 -20.01
N GLU A 151 -13.97 6.95 -20.67
CA GLU A 151 -15.25 6.76 -20.00
C GLU A 151 -15.23 5.53 -19.07
N GLU A 152 -14.70 4.41 -19.55
CA GLU A 152 -14.61 3.18 -18.74
C GLU A 152 -13.60 3.35 -17.58
N ILE A 153 -12.48 4.03 -17.83
CA ILE A 153 -11.52 4.40 -16.78
C ILE A 153 -12.21 5.25 -15.70
N ALA A 154 -12.90 6.32 -16.11
CA ALA A 154 -13.59 7.22 -15.19
C ALA A 154 -14.65 6.48 -14.36
N LYS A 155 -15.43 5.60 -14.99
CA LYS A 155 -16.45 4.77 -14.32
C LYS A 155 -15.84 3.82 -13.28
N ARG A 156 -14.74 3.13 -13.62
CA ARG A 156 -14.06 2.21 -12.69
C ARG A 156 -13.40 2.97 -11.54
N LYS A 157 -12.77 4.10 -11.83
CA LYS A 157 -12.20 4.99 -10.81
C LYS A 157 -13.27 5.48 -9.83
N ALA A 158 -14.42 5.94 -10.30
CA ALA A 158 -15.51 6.38 -9.45
C ALA A 158 -16.01 5.26 -8.52
N LYS A 159 -16.17 4.04 -9.06
CA LYS A 159 -16.54 2.87 -8.24
C LYS A 159 -15.47 2.53 -7.20
N THR A 160 -14.19 2.57 -7.58
CA THR A 160 -13.06 2.31 -6.68
C THR A 160 -12.99 3.37 -5.59
N HIS A 161 -13.17 4.65 -5.95
CA HIS A 161 -13.24 5.76 -5.01
C HIS A 161 -14.31 5.51 -3.94
N ASP A 162 -15.55 5.20 -4.35
CA ASP A 162 -16.65 4.90 -3.43
C ASP A 162 -16.33 3.74 -2.47
N LEU A 163 -15.63 2.70 -2.95
CA LEU A 163 -15.25 1.56 -2.14
C LEU A 163 -14.22 1.96 -1.06
N LEU A 164 -13.21 2.72 -1.45
CA LEU A 164 -12.14 3.16 -0.53
C LEU A 164 -12.65 4.20 0.47
N GLU A 165 -13.52 5.12 0.05
CA GLU A 165 -14.18 6.08 0.93
C GLU A 165 -15.05 5.36 1.97
N LYS A 166 -15.87 4.39 1.55
CA LYS A 166 -16.70 3.57 2.47
C LYS A 166 -15.86 2.69 3.41
N ALA A 167 -14.64 2.35 3.05
CA ALA A 167 -13.69 1.67 3.92
C ALA A 167 -13.09 2.59 5.00
N GLY A 168 -13.35 3.89 4.92
CA GLY A 168 -12.90 4.90 5.88
C GLY A 168 -11.67 5.69 5.45
N ALA A 169 -11.33 5.72 4.16
CA ALA A 169 -10.26 6.58 3.66
C ALA A 169 -10.59 8.05 3.96
N HIS A 170 -9.63 8.77 4.54
CA HIS A 170 -9.73 10.21 4.78
C HIS A 170 -9.55 11.02 3.50
N TYR A 171 -8.77 10.49 2.58
CA TYR A 171 -8.52 11.04 1.25
C TYR A 171 -8.51 9.91 0.23
N VAL A 172 -8.93 10.22 -0.99
CA VAL A 172 -8.79 9.28 -2.13
C VAL A 172 -8.15 10.05 -3.29
N ILE A 173 -7.04 9.51 -3.78
CA ILE A 173 -6.23 10.09 -4.88
C ILE A 173 -6.16 9.11 -6.05
N ASP A 174 -5.75 9.57 -7.21
CA ASP A 174 -5.59 8.71 -8.37
C ASP A 174 -4.34 7.82 -8.29
N SER A 175 -3.23 8.41 -7.91
CA SER A 175 -1.92 7.78 -7.88
C SER A 175 -1.12 8.28 -6.67
N LEU A 176 -0.13 7.51 -6.24
CA LEU A 176 0.81 7.97 -5.22
C LEU A 176 1.56 9.25 -5.66
N ALA A 177 1.71 9.48 -6.96
CA ALA A 177 2.29 10.71 -7.49
C ALA A 177 1.54 11.99 -7.05
N ASP A 178 0.26 11.85 -6.66
CA ASP A 178 -0.62 12.94 -6.25
C ASP A 178 -0.66 13.15 -4.72
N ILE A 179 0.24 12.54 -3.95
CA ILE A 179 0.19 12.53 -2.49
C ILE A 179 0.59 13.88 -1.85
N GLU A 180 1.41 14.69 -2.50
CA GLU A 180 1.99 15.90 -1.88
C GLU A 180 0.93 16.89 -1.37
N PRO A 181 -0.18 17.18 -2.07
CA PRO A 181 -1.27 18.02 -1.53
C PRO A 181 -1.92 17.44 -0.26
N VAL A 182 -2.01 16.10 -0.17
CA VAL A 182 -2.54 15.45 1.05
C VAL A 182 -1.58 15.62 2.21
N VAL A 183 -0.27 15.47 1.98
CA VAL A 183 0.76 15.72 3.01
C VAL A 183 0.69 17.15 3.51
N GLU A 184 0.50 18.12 2.61
CA GLU A 184 0.37 19.54 2.98
C GLU A 184 -0.88 19.79 3.82
N ASP A 185 -2.04 19.24 3.43
CA ASP A 185 -3.29 19.40 4.21
C ASP A 185 -3.17 18.75 5.59
N VAL A 186 -2.63 17.54 5.68
CA VAL A 186 -2.39 16.87 6.96
C VAL A 186 -1.46 17.71 7.86
N ASN A 187 -0.37 18.26 7.33
CA ASN A 187 0.50 19.14 8.09
C ASN A 187 -0.21 20.40 8.61
N GLN A 188 -1.09 20.98 7.80
CA GLN A 188 -1.90 22.13 8.23
C GLN A 188 -2.89 21.74 9.33
N ARG A 189 -3.51 20.57 9.25
CA ARG A 189 -4.41 20.03 10.29
C ARG A 189 -3.66 19.79 11.60
N LEU A 190 -2.49 19.16 11.53
CA LEU A 190 -1.64 18.95 12.70
C LEU A 190 -1.23 20.26 13.36
N ALA A 191 -0.92 21.30 12.57
CA ALA A 191 -0.59 22.64 13.10
C ALA A 191 -1.79 23.28 13.83
N ARG A 192 -3.03 22.88 13.52
CA ARG A 192 -4.25 23.32 14.21
C ARG A 192 -4.65 22.41 15.39
N GLY A 193 -3.91 21.31 15.62
CA GLY A 193 -4.16 20.37 16.71
C GLY A 193 -5.25 19.31 16.40
N GLU A 194 -5.48 19.03 15.13
CA GLU A 194 -6.38 17.97 14.66
C GLU A 194 -5.72 16.59 14.66
#